data_f0f570b93444c3576b271deffa9fb80c
#
_entry.id   f0f570b93444c3576b271deffa9fb80c
#
_cell.length_a   1.000
_cell.length_b   1.000
_cell.length_c   1.000
_cell.angle_alpha   90.00
_cell.angle_beta   90.00
_cell.angle_gamma   90.00
#
_symmetry.space_group_name_H-M   'P 1'
#
loop_
_entity.id
_entity.type
_entity.pdbx_description
1 polymer ?
#
loop_
_entity_poly.entity_id
_entity_poly.type
_entity_poly.pdbx_seq_one_letter_code
_entity_poly.pdbx_strand_id
1 'polypeptide(L)'
;MSATHAVAASVAEADHVIESGNYENGKDMLMQILHRVASPADEALLAEQEQALLRLGQLHRDHKDAHGLAGTVIESRQFMASIAKAKTAKLVRILIDYFNDIPNSRDVQIQVTKENAEWAKQEKRIFLKQNLETKLIGQLYEAKAYREALPLIAQLRRELKTLDDKMILTEVHLLESKVNHAISNFPKSKAALTSARTSANSIYCPPLMQAQLDMQSGVLHADDKDFKTAASYFYETMEGFDSVDDARAIPALKYMLLCKIMLNQPEEVYSILEGKIASKYAKHREIEVMKAVAEAQSHRSLEDFERALQQYKSELSSDLIVRNHLSALYDKLLEQNILRVIEPYSRIELAQIAKLVRQPVREVEQKYVLRDCLPLPD
;
A
#
# COMPACT_ATOMS: atom_id res chain seq x y z
N MET A 1 -49.26 40.36 7.38
CA MET A 1 -48.30 39.73 6.49
C MET A 1 -47.28 39.00 7.34
N SER A 2 -47.54 37.73 7.54
CA SER A 2 -46.70 36.84 8.36
C SER A 2 -45.46 36.46 7.59
N ALA A 3 -44.29 36.99 8.03
CA ALA A 3 -43.03 36.42 7.62
C ALA A 3 -42.89 35.08 8.37
N THR A 4 -43.11 33.99 7.66
CA THR A 4 -42.75 32.66 8.13
C THR A 4 -41.22 32.64 8.28
N HIS A 5 -40.76 32.71 9.56
CA HIS A 5 -39.42 32.29 9.92
C HIS A 5 -39.30 30.83 9.49
N ALA A 6 -38.69 30.60 8.32
CA ALA A 6 -38.19 29.28 7.98
C ALA A 6 -37.18 28.93 9.07
N VAL A 7 -37.56 27.99 9.93
CA VAL A 7 -36.67 27.39 10.94
C VAL A 7 -35.43 26.93 10.15
N ALA A 8 -34.30 27.50 10.46
CA ALA A 8 -33.07 27.15 9.76
C ALA A 8 -32.77 25.69 10.06
N ALA A 9 -32.85 24.83 9.05
CA ALA A 9 -32.59 23.40 9.19
C ALA A 9 -31.25 23.17 9.92
N SER A 10 -31.25 22.34 10.93
CA SER A 10 -30.03 21.96 11.69
C SER A 10 -29.48 20.63 11.16
N VAL A 11 -28.21 20.36 11.41
CA VAL A 11 -27.57 19.08 11.04
C VAL A 11 -28.32 17.91 11.68
N ALA A 12 -28.80 18.07 12.93
CA ALA A 12 -29.55 17.03 13.62
C ALA A 12 -30.91 16.71 12.97
N GLU A 13 -31.60 17.71 12.43
CA GLU A 13 -32.85 17.50 11.68
C GLU A 13 -32.58 16.80 10.34
N ALA A 14 -31.50 17.17 9.65
CA ALA A 14 -31.07 16.49 8.43
C ALA A 14 -30.72 15.02 8.70
N ASP A 15 -30.04 14.72 9.81
CA ASP A 15 -29.71 13.34 10.21
C ASP A 15 -31.00 12.53 10.49
N HIS A 16 -31.98 13.10 11.19
CA HIS A 16 -33.25 12.43 11.43
C HIS A 16 -34.00 12.12 10.13
N VAL A 17 -33.97 13.02 9.14
CA VAL A 17 -34.56 12.81 7.82
C VAL A 17 -33.85 11.70 7.06
N ILE A 18 -32.53 11.61 7.16
CA ILE A 18 -31.71 10.57 6.56
C ILE A 18 -32.03 9.20 7.18
N GLU A 19 -32.10 9.12 8.52
CA GLU A 19 -32.45 7.90 9.25
C GLU A 19 -33.86 7.41 8.93
N SER A 20 -34.77 8.32 8.59
CA SER A 20 -36.13 7.97 8.13
C SER A 20 -36.17 7.43 6.69
N GLY A 21 -35.03 7.34 6.00
CA GLY A 21 -34.91 6.79 4.64
C GLY A 21 -35.05 7.81 3.51
N ASN A 22 -35.15 9.11 3.81
CA ASN A 22 -35.30 10.18 2.84
C ASN A 22 -33.97 10.83 2.48
N TYR A 23 -33.13 10.08 1.75
CA TYR A 23 -31.75 10.45 1.38
C TYR A 23 -31.66 11.81 0.64
N GLU A 24 -32.45 12.01 -0.42
CA GLU A 24 -32.38 13.23 -1.23
C GLU A 24 -32.74 14.48 -0.42
N ASN A 25 -33.82 14.42 0.38
CA ASN A 25 -34.22 15.55 1.23
C ASN A 25 -33.15 15.86 2.28
N GLY A 26 -32.54 14.85 2.90
CA GLY A 26 -31.44 15.05 3.85
C GLY A 26 -30.22 15.67 3.23
N LYS A 27 -29.85 15.25 2.02
CA LYS A 27 -28.77 15.84 1.22
C LYS A 27 -29.05 17.30 0.91
N ASP A 28 -30.26 17.64 0.44
CA ASP A 28 -30.63 19.02 0.12
C ASP A 28 -30.61 19.93 1.35
N MET A 29 -31.04 19.43 2.52
CA MET A 29 -30.92 20.17 3.79
C MET A 29 -29.48 20.45 4.17
N LEU A 30 -28.60 19.45 4.07
CA LEU A 30 -27.16 19.63 4.36
C LEU A 30 -26.49 20.59 3.38
N MET A 31 -26.86 20.55 2.08
CA MET A 31 -26.39 21.50 1.09
C MET A 31 -26.87 22.93 1.36
N GLN A 32 -28.11 23.13 1.81
CA GLN A 32 -28.62 24.43 2.20
C GLN A 32 -27.84 25.01 3.40
N ILE A 33 -27.46 24.16 4.38
CA ILE A 33 -26.61 24.58 5.49
C ILE A 33 -25.23 25.03 4.99
N LEU A 34 -24.64 24.26 4.07
CA LEU A 34 -23.32 24.57 3.49
C LEU A 34 -23.30 25.88 2.72
N HIS A 35 -24.37 26.21 2.02
CA HIS A 35 -24.49 27.44 1.22
C HIS A 35 -24.91 28.68 2.00
N ARG A 36 -25.15 28.60 3.32
CA ARG A 36 -25.42 29.77 4.14
C ARG A 36 -24.19 30.69 4.17
N VAL A 37 -24.42 31.97 3.99
CA VAL A 37 -23.35 32.96 4.06
C VAL A 37 -22.99 33.16 5.53
N ALA A 38 -21.85 32.59 5.94
CA ALA A 38 -21.32 32.79 7.29
C ALA A 38 -20.42 34.04 7.31
N SER A 39 -20.58 34.88 8.34
CA SER A 39 -19.57 35.89 8.68
C SER A 39 -18.37 35.17 9.34
N PRO A 40 -17.14 35.64 9.13
CA PRO A 40 -15.96 35.08 9.82
C PRO A 40 -16.03 35.12 11.35
N ALA A 41 -16.96 35.91 11.93
CA ALA A 41 -17.19 36.03 13.35
C ALA A 41 -18.18 34.97 13.91
N ASP A 42 -18.92 34.25 13.05
CA ASP A 42 -19.95 33.30 13.46
C ASP A 42 -19.38 31.88 13.62
N GLU A 43 -18.56 31.67 14.65
CA GLU A 43 -17.91 30.37 14.91
C GLU A 43 -18.91 29.20 15.02
N ALA A 44 -20.10 29.44 15.54
CA ALA A 44 -21.13 28.40 15.66
C ALA A 44 -21.65 27.95 14.29
N LEU A 45 -21.93 28.88 13.38
CA LEU A 45 -22.37 28.56 12.02
C LEU A 45 -21.27 27.89 11.21
N LEU A 46 -20.01 28.33 11.36
CA LEU A 46 -18.85 27.68 10.72
C LEU A 46 -18.65 26.24 11.21
N ALA A 47 -18.88 25.97 12.50
CA ALA A 47 -18.82 24.62 13.06
C ALA A 47 -19.97 23.72 12.54
N GLU A 48 -21.17 24.28 12.40
CA GLU A 48 -22.33 23.58 11.83
C GLU A 48 -22.10 23.25 10.34
N GLN A 49 -21.54 24.17 9.57
CA GLN A 49 -21.18 23.94 8.16
C GLN A 49 -20.07 22.88 8.02
N GLU A 50 -19.08 22.86 8.94
CA GLU A 50 -18.05 21.83 8.99
C GLU A 50 -18.65 20.45 9.22
N GLN A 51 -19.58 20.33 10.18
CA GLN A 51 -20.30 19.10 10.47
C GLN A 51 -21.17 18.66 9.28
N ALA A 52 -21.92 19.59 8.68
CA ALA A 52 -22.76 19.33 7.50
C ALA A 52 -21.94 18.78 6.34
N LEU A 53 -20.76 19.37 6.08
CA LEU A 53 -19.86 18.93 5.03
C LEU A 53 -19.32 17.51 5.25
N LEU A 54 -18.89 17.21 6.49
CA LEU A 54 -18.41 15.87 6.84
C LEU A 54 -19.53 14.85 6.74
N ARG A 55 -20.74 15.21 7.19
CA ARG A 55 -21.90 14.32 7.12
C ARG A 55 -22.33 14.04 5.68
N LEU A 56 -22.29 15.05 4.82
CA LEU A 56 -22.56 14.92 3.39
C LEU A 56 -21.53 13.99 2.72
N GLY A 57 -20.26 14.14 3.09
CA GLY A 57 -19.20 13.23 2.63
C GLY A 57 -19.42 11.78 3.07
N GLN A 58 -19.85 11.56 4.33
CA GLN A 58 -20.18 10.23 4.83
C GLN A 58 -21.38 9.62 4.09
N LEU A 59 -22.41 10.41 3.81
CA LEU A 59 -23.58 9.98 3.04
C LEU A 59 -23.18 9.48 1.66
N HIS A 60 -22.40 10.23 0.92
CA HIS A 60 -21.93 9.81 -0.41
C HIS A 60 -21.07 8.54 -0.33
N ARG A 61 -20.22 8.41 0.71
CA ARG A 61 -19.42 7.20 0.97
C ARG A 61 -20.33 5.99 1.19
N ASP A 62 -21.33 6.11 2.07
CA ASP A 62 -22.22 5.01 2.45
C ASP A 62 -23.09 4.56 1.28
N HIS A 63 -23.47 5.49 0.40
CA HIS A 63 -24.19 5.21 -0.86
C HIS A 63 -23.27 4.85 -2.03
N LYS A 64 -21.94 4.83 -1.82
CA LYS A 64 -20.95 4.52 -2.85
C LYS A 64 -21.03 5.44 -4.08
N ASP A 65 -21.41 6.70 -3.87
CA ASP A 65 -21.53 7.72 -4.91
C ASP A 65 -20.24 8.58 -4.99
N ALA A 66 -19.31 8.15 -5.83
CA ALA A 66 -18.06 8.86 -6.03
C ALA A 66 -18.24 10.21 -6.75
N HIS A 67 -19.21 10.31 -7.68
CA HIS A 67 -19.45 11.56 -8.40
C HIS A 67 -20.14 12.61 -7.53
N GLY A 68 -21.10 12.22 -6.69
CA GLY A 68 -21.71 13.10 -5.72
C GLY A 68 -20.70 13.63 -4.71
N LEU A 69 -19.81 12.77 -4.21
CA LEU A 69 -18.71 13.18 -3.33
C LEU A 69 -17.76 14.18 -4.02
N ALA A 70 -17.41 13.95 -5.30
CA ALA A 70 -16.60 14.88 -6.08
C ALA A 70 -17.25 16.25 -6.22
N GLY A 71 -18.56 16.29 -6.54
CA GLY A 71 -19.36 17.53 -6.60
C GLY A 71 -19.32 18.28 -5.27
N THR A 72 -19.57 17.58 -4.16
CA THR A 72 -19.53 18.16 -2.81
C THR A 72 -18.16 18.78 -2.47
N VAL A 73 -17.07 18.12 -2.84
CA VAL A 73 -15.72 18.66 -2.62
C VAL A 73 -15.48 19.94 -3.42
N ILE A 74 -15.99 20.03 -4.66
CA ILE A 74 -15.85 21.23 -5.50
C ILE A 74 -16.71 22.38 -4.97
N GLU A 75 -17.96 22.13 -4.63
CA GLU A 75 -18.88 23.13 -4.09
C GLU A 75 -18.44 23.69 -2.74
N SER A 76 -17.84 22.85 -1.90
CA SER A 76 -17.33 23.26 -0.60
C SER A 76 -16.12 24.22 -0.67
N ARG A 77 -15.51 24.45 -1.84
CA ARG A 77 -14.35 25.34 -1.99
C ARG A 77 -14.64 26.78 -1.56
N GLN A 78 -15.84 27.29 -1.80
CA GLN A 78 -16.23 28.64 -1.36
C GLN A 78 -16.23 28.75 0.17
N PHE A 79 -16.85 27.78 0.84
CA PHE A 79 -16.83 27.65 2.29
C PHE A 79 -15.40 27.46 2.81
N MET A 80 -14.61 26.57 2.20
CA MET A 80 -13.23 26.33 2.59
C MET A 80 -12.32 27.53 2.43
N ALA A 81 -12.61 28.45 1.52
CA ALA A 81 -11.86 29.70 1.37
C ALA A 81 -12.03 30.64 2.57
N SER A 82 -13.20 30.62 3.23
CA SER A 82 -13.53 31.46 4.39
C SER A 82 -12.98 30.95 5.72
N ILE A 83 -12.58 29.68 5.81
CA ILE A 83 -12.11 29.04 7.05
C ILE A 83 -10.59 29.13 7.22
N ALA A 84 -10.15 28.94 8.47
CA ALA A 84 -8.73 28.84 8.80
C ALA A 84 -8.00 27.75 8.00
N LYS A 85 -6.82 28.07 7.50
CA LYS A 85 -6.01 27.20 6.59
C LYS A 85 -5.81 25.77 7.13
N ALA A 86 -5.61 25.63 8.44
CA ALA A 86 -5.41 24.32 9.07
C ALA A 86 -6.68 23.46 9.07
N LYS A 87 -7.86 24.05 9.33
CA LYS A 87 -9.16 23.37 9.29
C LYS A 87 -9.48 22.92 7.86
N THR A 88 -9.28 23.81 6.88
CA THR A 88 -9.44 23.46 5.45
C THR A 88 -8.59 22.26 5.05
N ALA A 89 -7.31 22.25 5.44
CA ALA A 89 -6.42 21.16 5.10
C ALA A 89 -6.89 19.81 5.68
N LYS A 90 -7.43 19.83 6.91
CA LYS A 90 -8.00 18.65 7.56
C LYS A 90 -9.26 18.16 6.83
N LEU A 91 -10.19 19.05 6.50
CA LEU A 91 -11.45 18.72 5.81
C LEU A 91 -11.22 18.13 4.44
N VAL A 92 -10.40 18.79 3.61
CA VAL A 92 -10.06 18.29 2.27
C VAL A 92 -9.44 16.90 2.35
N ARG A 93 -8.55 16.65 3.32
CA ARG A 93 -7.92 15.35 3.49
C ARG A 93 -8.94 14.27 3.83
N ILE A 94 -9.85 14.52 4.80
CA ILE A 94 -10.89 13.58 5.21
C ILE A 94 -11.83 13.26 4.04
N LEU A 95 -12.27 14.28 3.29
CA LEU A 95 -13.16 14.07 2.15
C LEU A 95 -12.51 13.24 1.03
N ILE A 96 -11.21 13.45 0.77
CA ILE A 96 -10.47 12.63 -0.19
C ILE A 96 -10.25 11.21 0.35
N ASP A 97 -10.15 11.02 1.68
CA ASP A 97 -10.01 9.69 2.28
C ASP A 97 -11.29 8.86 2.15
N TYR A 98 -12.47 9.49 2.14
CA TYR A 98 -13.74 8.76 1.93
C TYR A 98 -13.83 8.06 0.56
N PHE A 99 -13.11 8.50 -0.46
CA PHE A 99 -13.04 7.78 -1.73
C PHE A 99 -12.42 6.39 -1.61
N ASN A 100 -11.54 6.15 -0.62
CA ASN A 100 -10.91 4.84 -0.44
C ASN A 100 -11.92 3.74 -0.09
N ASP A 101 -13.05 4.10 0.52
CA ASP A 101 -14.12 3.18 0.91
C ASP A 101 -15.11 2.92 -0.24
N ILE A 102 -15.01 3.68 -1.34
CA ILE A 102 -15.92 3.57 -2.49
C ILE A 102 -15.26 2.68 -3.56
N PRO A 103 -15.89 1.58 -3.97
CA PRO A 103 -15.34 0.73 -5.02
C PRO A 103 -15.29 1.46 -6.38
N ASN A 104 -14.25 1.21 -7.15
CA ASN A 104 -14.01 1.79 -8.49
C ASN A 104 -13.97 3.33 -8.56
N SER A 105 -13.64 3.99 -7.45
CA SER A 105 -13.57 5.47 -7.38
C SER A 105 -12.20 6.05 -7.72
N ARG A 106 -11.19 5.23 -8.00
CA ARG A 106 -9.78 5.66 -8.14
C ARG A 106 -9.56 6.77 -9.15
N ASP A 107 -10.15 6.66 -10.33
CA ASP A 107 -9.98 7.67 -11.39
C ASP A 107 -10.60 9.00 -10.99
N VAL A 108 -11.79 8.95 -10.37
CA VAL A 108 -12.47 10.14 -9.84
C VAL A 108 -11.66 10.75 -8.70
N GLN A 109 -11.14 9.93 -7.80
CA GLN A 109 -10.29 10.37 -6.69
C GLN A 109 -9.02 11.08 -7.17
N ILE A 110 -8.33 10.54 -8.17
CA ILE A 110 -7.15 11.14 -8.79
C ILE A 110 -7.51 12.50 -9.39
N GLN A 111 -8.60 12.56 -10.14
CA GLN A 111 -9.06 13.80 -10.76
C GLN A 111 -9.39 14.87 -9.71
N VAL A 112 -10.17 14.54 -8.71
CA VAL A 112 -10.54 15.42 -7.60
C VAL A 112 -9.31 15.90 -6.82
N THR A 113 -8.36 15.02 -6.55
CA THR A 113 -7.11 15.37 -5.84
C THR A 113 -6.29 16.34 -6.68
N LYS A 114 -6.17 16.12 -8.00
CA LYS A 114 -5.46 17.00 -8.94
C LYS A 114 -6.09 18.40 -8.99
N GLU A 115 -7.41 18.46 -9.14
CA GLU A 115 -8.14 19.73 -9.17
C GLU A 115 -8.03 20.51 -7.85
N ASN A 116 -8.04 19.82 -6.71
CA ASN A 116 -7.85 20.44 -5.41
C ASN A 116 -6.40 20.90 -5.18
N ALA A 117 -5.40 20.22 -5.74
CA ALA A 117 -4.02 20.68 -5.69
C ALA A 117 -3.85 21.96 -6.51
N GLU A 118 -4.50 22.07 -7.68
CA GLU A 118 -4.50 23.28 -8.51
C GLU A 118 -5.23 24.45 -7.80
N TRP A 119 -6.39 24.17 -7.19
CA TRP A 119 -7.11 25.16 -6.38
C TRP A 119 -6.25 25.65 -5.20
N ALA A 120 -5.61 24.75 -4.47
CA ALA A 120 -4.73 25.13 -3.36
C ALA A 120 -3.55 25.98 -3.82
N LYS A 121 -3.04 25.76 -5.05
CA LYS A 121 -2.00 26.59 -5.68
C LYS A 121 -2.51 28.00 -5.97
N GLN A 122 -3.73 28.13 -6.51
CA GLN A 122 -4.36 29.43 -6.80
C GLN A 122 -4.60 30.23 -5.52
N GLU A 123 -5.07 29.57 -4.47
CA GLU A 123 -5.30 30.15 -3.13
C GLU A 123 -4.00 30.40 -2.34
N LYS A 124 -2.82 30.16 -2.95
CA LYS A 124 -1.50 30.30 -2.30
C LYS A 124 -1.37 29.52 -0.99
N ARG A 125 -2.02 28.35 -0.90
CA ARG A 125 -1.98 27.44 0.26
C ARG A 125 -0.91 26.38 0.04
N ILE A 126 0.36 26.77 0.17
CA ILE A 126 1.53 25.96 -0.21
C ILE A 126 1.55 24.59 0.49
N PHE A 127 1.37 24.55 1.80
CA PHE A 127 1.39 23.29 2.57
C PHE A 127 0.26 22.33 2.16
N LEU A 128 -0.96 22.87 1.90
CA LEU A 128 -2.07 22.05 1.43
C LEU A 128 -1.77 21.46 0.05
N LYS A 129 -1.26 22.29 -0.87
CA LYS A 129 -0.83 21.86 -2.21
C LYS A 129 0.15 20.70 -2.12
N GLN A 130 1.22 20.85 -1.33
CA GLN A 130 2.27 19.82 -1.20
C GLN A 130 1.74 18.51 -0.62
N ASN A 131 0.90 18.57 0.40
CA ASN A 131 0.25 17.38 0.94
C ASN A 131 -0.65 16.69 -0.09
N LEU A 132 -1.43 17.46 -0.88
CA LEU A 132 -2.29 16.92 -1.92
C LEU A 132 -1.48 16.33 -3.08
N GLU A 133 -0.39 16.97 -3.49
CA GLU A 133 0.51 16.43 -4.52
C GLU A 133 1.20 15.15 -4.04
N THR A 134 1.63 15.08 -2.78
CA THR A 134 2.19 13.84 -2.20
C THR A 134 1.16 12.71 -2.20
N LYS A 135 -0.07 13.00 -1.80
CA LYS A 135 -1.17 12.04 -1.85
C LYS A 135 -1.50 11.60 -3.28
N LEU A 136 -1.49 12.55 -4.23
CA LEU A 136 -1.68 12.28 -5.65
C LEU A 136 -0.61 11.33 -6.21
N ILE A 137 0.65 11.50 -5.82
CA ILE A 137 1.74 10.58 -6.19
C ILE A 137 1.45 9.16 -5.67
N GLY A 138 0.98 9.03 -4.42
CA GLY A 138 0.58 7.74 -3.85
C GLY A 138 -0.56 7.08 -4.64
N GLN A 139 -1.60 7.85 -5.00
CA GLN A 139 -2.73 7.37 -5.80
C GLN A 139 -2.29 6.95 -7.22
N LEU A 140 -1.42 7.72 -7.86
CA LEU A 140 -0.84 7.37 -9.17
C LEU A 140 0.02 6.11 -9.11
N TYR A 141 0.75 5.90 -8.01
CA TYR A 141 1.50 4.66 -7.78
C TYR A 141 0.57 3.45 -7.70
N GLU A 142 -0.52 3.54 -6.93
CA GLU A 142 -1.53 2.47 -6.82
C GLU A 142 -2.27 2.20 -8.13
N ALA A 143 -2.54 3.26 -8.92
CA ALA A 143 -3.11 3.17 -10.27
C ALA A 143 -2.11 2.68 -11.33
N LYS A 144 -0.85 2.43 -10.95
CA LYS A 144 0.26 2.05 -11.86
C LYS A 144 0.56 3.11 -12.95
N ALA A 145 0.16 4.35 -12.75
CA ALA A 145 0.40 5.47 -13.66
C ALA A 145 1.77 6.13 -13.41
N TYR A 146 2.82 5.33 -13.44
CA TYR A 146 4.18 5.75 -13.05
C TYR A 146 4.76 6.88 -13.91
N ARG A 147 4.34 6.96 -15.20
CA ARG A 147 4.80 8.01 -16.13
C ARG A 147 4.33 9.40 -15.71
N GLU A 148 3.15 9.50 -15.10
CA GLU A 148 2.61 10.76 -14.58
C GLU A 148 3.19 11.08 -13.19
N ALA A 149 3.46 10.08 -12.38
CA ALA A 149 4.03 10.25 -11.05
C ALA A 149 5.46 10.82 -11.06
N LEU A 150 6.34 10.37 -11.97
CA LEU A 150 7.75 10.76 -12.00
C LEU A 150 8.00 12.28 -12.16
N PRO A 151 7.37 13.00 -13.13
CA PRO A 151 7.58 14.45 -13.24
C PRO A 151 7.06 15.21 -12.04
N LEU A 152 5.93 14.77 -11.45
CA LEU A 152 5.36 15.37 -10.25
C LEU A 152 6.28 15.22 -9.04
N ILE A 153 6.87 14.02 -8.85
CA ILE A 153 7.89 13.75 -7.82
C ILE A 153 9.09 14.68 -8.01
N ALA A 154 9.59 14.81 -9.24
CA ALA A 154 10.76 15.65 -9.53
C ALA A 154 10.50 17.14 -9.23
N GLN A 155 9.30 17.63 -9.54
CA GLN A 155 8.89 19.00 -9.23
C GLN A 155 8.77 19.19 -7.72
N LEU A 156 7.98 18.36 -7.05
CA LEU A 156 7.68 18.49 -5.61
C LEU A 156 8.97 18.39 -4.76
N ARG A 157 9.89 17.50 -5.13
CA ARG A 157 11.19 17.36 -4.48
C ARG A 157 12.03 18.66 -4.56
N ARG A 158 12.00 19.39 -5.67
CA ARG A 158 12.71 20.67 -5.80
C ARG A 158 12.08 21.73 -4.90
N GLU A 159 10.76 21.82 -4.88
CA GLU A 159 10.03 22.77 -4.04
C GLU A 159 10.28 22.51 -2.54
N LEU A 160 10.20 21.24 -2.10
CA LEU A 160 10.39 20.85 -0.71
C LEU A 160 11.81 21.08 -0.20
N LYS A 161 12.82 20.90 -1.05
CA LYS A 161 14.22 21.22 -0.69
C LYS A 161 14.41 22.70 -0.42
N THR A 162 13.68 23.57 -1.12
CA THR A 162 13.77 25.02 -0.91
C THR A 162 13.08 25.45 0.37
N LEU A 163 12.05 24.71 0.81
CA LEU A 163 11.26 25.01 2.02
C LEU A 163 11.78 24.28 3.27
N ASP A 164 12.73 23.35 3.10
CA ASP A 164 13.32 22.50 4.15
C ASP A 164 12.28 21.68 4.94
N ASP A 165 11.14 21.31 4.30
CA ASP A 165 10.16 20.40 4.90
C ASP A 165 10.62 18.94 4.75
N LYS A 166 11.39 18.50 5.74
CA LYS A 166 12.03 17.18 5.73
C LYS A 166 11.02 16.04 5.90
N MET A 167 9.88 16.28 6.57
CA MET A 167 8.88 15.24 6.78
C MET A 167 8.21 14.84 5.47
N ILE A 168 7.67 15.81 4.73
CA ILE A 168 7.05 15.57 3.41
C ILE A 168 8.13 15.11 2.41
N LEU A 169 9.35 15.65 2.51
CA LEU A 169 10.46 15.22 1.65
C LEU A 169 10.82 13.73 1.84
N THR A 170 10.77 13.24 3.07
CA THR A 170 10.97 11.80 3.38
C THR A 170 9.90 10.95 2.69
N GLU A 171 8.64 11.34 2.78
CA GLU A 171 7.53 10.64 2.14
C GLU A 171 7.65 10.64 0.62
N VAL A 172 7.99 11.79 0.02
CA VAL A 172 8.20 11.91 -1.42
C VAL A 172 9.37 11.06 -1.91
N HIS A 173 10.49 11.02 -1.18
CA HIS A 173 11.60 10.13 -1.52
C HIS A 173 11.26 8.65 -1.36
N LEU A 174 10.44 8.28 -0.38
CA LEU A 174 9.94 6.92 -0.23
C LEU A 174 9.05 6.53 -1.41
N LEU A 175 8.13 7.41 -1.83
CA LEU A 175 7.29 7.21 -3.02
C LEU A 175 8.15 7.14 -4.30
N GLU A 176 9.19 7.99 -4.42
CA GLU A 176 10.16 7.93 -5.51
C GLU A 176 10.85 6.56 -5.58
N SER A 177 11.24 6.01 -4.43
CA SER A 177 11.82 4.66 -4.34
C SER A 177 10.84 3.60 -4.80
N LYS A 178 9.59 3.62 -4.32
CA LYS A 178 8.53 2.67 -4.70
C LYS A 178 8.23 2.71 -6.21
N VAL A 179 8.09 3.92 -6.78
CA VAL A 179 7.82 4.09 -8.21
C VAL A 179 8.98 3.58 -9.07
N ASN A 180 10.24 3.91 -8.71
CA ASN A 180 11.41 3.42 -9.44
C ASN A 180 11.57 1.90 -9.30
N HIS A 181 11.25 1.32 -8.16
CA HIS A 181 11.22 -0.13 -7.96
C HIS A 181 10.19 -0.80 -8.89
N ALA A 182 8.96 -0.26 -8.96
CA ALA A 182 7.90 -0.79 -9.82
C ALA A 182 8.23 -0.74 -11.32
N ILE A 183 9.10 0.20 -11.73
CA ILE A 183 9.62 0.32 -13.11
C ILE A 183 10.89 -0.52 -13.31
N SER A 184 11.32 -1.28 -12.29
CA SER A 184 12.56 -2.07 -12.28
C SER A 184 13.85 -1.24 -12.40
N ASN A 185 13.81 0.03 -11.97
CA ASN A 185 14.99 0.88 -11.91
C ASN A 185 15.61 0.83 -10.50
N PHE A 186 16.23 -0.31 -10.17
CA PHE A 186 16.79 -0.59 -8.85
C PHE A 186 17.83 0.44 -8.37
N PRO A 187 18.80 0.92 -9.21
CA PRO A 187 19.79 1.90 -8.77
C PRO A 187 19.15 3.22 -8.29
N LYS A 188 18.15 3.73 -9.02
CA LYS A 188 17.44 4.95 -8.63
C LYS A 188 16.54 4.71 -7.41
N SER A 189 15.92 3.55 -7.31
CA SER A 189 15.11 3.18 -6.16
C SER A 189 15.94 3.19 -4.86
N LYS A 190 17.15 2.58 -4.87
CA LYS A 190 18.08 2.57 -3.74
C LYS A 190 18.56 3.96 -3.38
N ALA A 191 18.94 4.78 -4.36
CA ALA A 191 19.40 6.15 -4.13
C ALA A 191 18.28 7.01 -3.52
N ALA A 192 17.03 6.85 -3.97
CA ALA A 192 15.87 7.53 -3.40
C ALA A 192 15.61 7.09 -1.96
N LEU A 193 15.68 5.77 -1.67
CA LEU A 193 15.52 5.25 -0.31
C LEU A 193 16.62 5.75 0.64
N THR A 194 17.86 5.79 0.19
CA THR A 194 18.97 6.37 0.98
C THR A 194 18.71 7.84 1.30
N SER A 195 18.21 8.61 0.33
CA SER A 195 17.83 10.01 0.54
C SER A 195 16.67 10.14 1.53
N ALA A 196 15.65 9.25 1.44
CA ALA A 196 14.54 9.20 2.39
C ALA A 196 15.03 8.93 3.82
N ARG A 197 15.88 7.93 4.02
CA ARG A 197 16.47 7.61 5.33
C ARG A 197 17.32 8.74 5.89
N THR A 198 18.13 9.40 5.05
CA THR A 198 18.93 10.56 5.46
C THR A 198 18.04 11.70 5.95
N SER A 199 16.92 11.98 5.26
CA SER A 199 15.94 12.98 5.68
C SER A 199 15.25 12.57 6.97
N ALA A 200 14.81 11.31 7.10
CA ALA A 200 14.16 10.76 8.28
C ALA A 200 15.05 10.84 9.53
N ASN A 201 16.34 10.51 9.40
CA ASN A 201 17.30 10.55 10.51
C ASN A 201 17.57 11.97 11.02
N SER A 202 17.26 12.99 10.25
CA SER A 202 17.43 14.40 10.65
C SER A 202 16.25 15.00 11.40
N ILE A 203 15.17 14.25 11.58
CA ILE A 203 13.92 14.67 12.23
C ILE A 203 13.43 13.58 13.19
N TYR A 204 12.42 13.91 14.01
CA TYR A 204 11.66 12.85 14.68
C TYR A 204 10.79 12.13 13.66
N CYS A 205 11.15 10.90 13.33
CA CYS A 205 10.40 10.07 12.38
C CYS A 205 9.29 9.31 13.13
N PRO A 206 8.00 9.46 12.75
CA PRO A 206 6.93 8.68 13.34
C PRO A 206 7.13 7.17 13.10
N PRO A 207 6.73 6.29 14.05
CA PRO A 207 6.92 4.84 13.93
C PRO A 207 6.34 4.26 12.64
N LEU A 208 5.20 4.77 12.20
CA LEU A 208 4.54 4.36 10.96
C LEU A 208 5.41 4.65 9.71
N MET A 209 6.03 5.83 9.66
CA MET A 209 6.92 6.20 8.55
C MET A 209 8.20 5.38 8.58
N GLN A 210 8.77 5.15 9.77
CA GLN A 210 9.94 4.28 9.94
C GLN A 210 9.65 2.87 9.44
N ALA A 211 8.53 2.28 9.83
CA ALA A 211 8.11 0.95 9.36
C ALA A 211 7.95 0.90 7.83
N GLN A 212 7.46 1.98 7.21
CA GLN A 212 7.36 2.04 5.74
C GLN A 212 8.73 2.12 5.06
N LEU A 213 9.69 2.82 5.66
CA LEU A 213 11.07 2.88 5.16
C LEU A 213 11.75 1.52 5.28
N ASP A 214 11.55 0.83 6.40
CA ASP A 214 12.12 -0.50 6.65
C ASP A 214 11.48 -1.55 5.74
N MET A 215 10.15 -1.45 5.50
CA MET A 215 9.46 -2.28 4.50
C MET A 215 10.09 -2.17 3.12
N GLN A 216 10.31 -0.94 2.64
CA GLN A 216 10.93 -0.71 1.34
C GLN A 216 12.41 -1.17 1.30
N SER A 217 13.13 -1.04 2.43
CA SER A 217 14.50 -1.56 2.55
C SER A 217 14.53 -3.08 2.45
N GLY A 218 13.62 -3.76 3.17
CA GLY A 218 13.46 -5.21 3.11
C GLY A 218 13.19 -5.70 1.69
N VAL A 219 12.29 -5.02 0.96
CA VAL A 219 11.96 -5.36 -0.44
C VAL A 219 13.19 -5.24 -1.33
N LEU A 220 13.94 -4.13 -1.26
CA LEU A 220 15.13 -3.94 -2.09
C LEU A 220 16.27 -4.90 -1.77
N HIS A 221 16.46 -5.27 -0.49
CA HIS A 221 17.43 -6.30 -0.10
C HIS A 221 17.00 -7.70 -0.57
N ALA A 222 15.71 -8.01 -0.54
CA ALA A 222 15.19 -9.28 -1.06
C ALA A 222 15.42 -9.40 -2.57
N ASP A 223 15.22 -8.32 -3.34
CA ASP A 223 15.53 -8.29 -4.78
C ASP A 223 17.04 -8.47 -5.07
N ASP A 224 17.90 -7.98 -4.18
CA ASP A 224 19.36 -8.23 -4.24
C ASP A 224 19.74 -9.64 -3.80
N LYS A 225 18.77 -10.49 -3.42
CA LYS A 225 18.97 -11.83 -2.87
C LYS A 225 19.66 -11.85 -1.48
N ASP A 226 19.77 -10.70 -0.82
CA ASP A 226 20.21 -10.60 0.57
C ASP A 226 19.03 -10.85 1.53
N PHE A 227 18.55 -12.08 1.54
CA PHE A 227 17.38 -12.47 2.33
C PHE A 227 17.60 -12.38 3.83
N LYS A 228 18.85 -12.44 4.28
CA LYS A 228 19.18 -12.33 5.71
C LYS A 228 18.91 -10.92 6.23
N THR A 229 19.45 -9.92 5.56
CA THR A 229 19.21 -8.50 5.89
C THR A 229 17.75 -8.12 5.65
N ALA A 230 17.14 -8.62 4.55
CA ALA A 230 15.74 -8.40 4.25
C ALA A 230 14.82 -8.89 5.38
N ALA A 231 15.06 -10.10 5.92
CA ALA A 231 14.28 -10.65 7.02
C ALA A 231 14.35 -9.78 8.28
N SER A 232 15.52 -9.20 8.61
CA SER A 232 15.67 -8.28 9.74
C SER A 232 14.86 -7.01 9.56
N TYR A 233 14.87 -6.40 8.37
CA TYR A 233 14.05 -5.23 8.07
C TYR A 233 12.55 -5.53 8.11
N PHE A 234 12.12 -6.68 7.60
CA PHE A 234 10.71 -7.08 7.70
C PHE A 234 10.27 -7.36 9.13
N TYR A 235 11.17 -7.85 9.99
CA TYR A 235 10.89 -8.00 11.42
C TYR A 235 10.65 -6.64 12.09
N GLU A 236 11.56 -5.67 11.89
CA GLU A 236 11.40 -4.30 12.39
C GLU A 236 10.14 -3.64 11.85
N THR A 237 9.82 -3.88 10.57
CA THR A 237 8.59 -3.42 9.93
C THR A 237 7.34 -3.99 10.60
N MET A 238 7.35 -5.29 10.88
CA MET A 238 6.22 -5.96 11.55
C MET A 238 6.00 -5.40 12.96
N GLU A 239 7.07 -5.23 13.75
CA GLU A 239 6.98 -4.61 15.07
C GLU A 239 6.46 -3.17 15.00
N GLY A 240 6.96 -2.38 14.04
CA GLY A 240 6.52 -1.01 13.84
C GLY A 240 5.04 -0.90 13.49
N PHE A 241 4.53 -1.74 12.60
CA PHE A 241 3.11 -1.75 12.24
C PHE A 241 2.23 -2.33 13.35
N ASP A 242 2.66 -3.40 14.06
CA ASP A 242 1.91 -3.95 15.19
C ASP A 242 1.76 -2.93 16.33
N SER A 243 2.74 -2.06 16.56
CA SER A 243 2.70 -1.01 17.59
C SER A 243 1.59 0.03 17.38
N VAL A 244 1.09 0.16 16.15
CA VAL A 244 0.00 1.08 15.75
C VAL A 244 -1.24 0.34 15.26
N ASP A 245 -1.34 -0.98 15.51
CA ASP A 245 -2.43 -1.86 15.08
C ASP A 245 -2.74 -1.75 13.57
N ASP A 246 -1.71 -1.60 12.73
CA ASP A 246 -1.85 -1.46 11.28
C ASP A 246 -1.87 -2.83 10.59
N ALA A 247 -2.87 -3.07 9.74
CA ALA A 247 -3.05 -4.31 8.99
C ALA A 247 -1.84 -4.67 8.09
N ARG A 248 -0.97 -3.70 7.78
CA ARG A 248 0.27 -3.92 7.00
C ARG A 248 1.33 -4.74 7.74
N ALA A 249 1.13 -5.07 9.01
CA ALA A 249 1.94 -6.05 9.72
C ALA A 249 1.87 -7.45 9.08
N ILE A 250 0.72 -7.83 8.47
CA ILE A 250 0.53 -9.13 7.82
C ILE A 250 1.43 -9.30 6.59
N PRO A 251 1.45 -8.39 5.60
CA PRO A 251 2.40 -8.44 4.50
C PRO A 251 3.87 -8.45 4.96
N ALA A 252 4.24 -7.70 6.01
CA ALA A 252 5.60 -7.69 6.53
C ALA A 252 5.99 -9.06 7.07
N LEU A 253 5.12 -9.70 7.87
CA LEU A 253 5.31 -11.06 8.35
C LEU A 253 5.42 -12.05 7.20
N LYS A 254 4.53 -11.96 6.20
CA LYS A 254 4.55 -12.82 5.01
C LYS A 254 5.91 -12.75 4.28
N TYR A 255 6.45 -11.54 4.07
CA TYR A 255 7.74 -11.36 3.40
C TYR A 255 8.91 -11.85 4.26
N MET A 256 8.85 -11.66 5.58
CA MET A 256 9.84 -12.21 6.49
C MET A 256 9.90 -13.73 6.42
N LEU A 257 8.74 -14.41 6.47
CA LEU A 257 8.66 -15.85 6.35
C LEU A 257 9.19 -16.34 5.00
N LEU A 258 8.83 -15.65 3.91
CA LEU A 258 9.35 -15.96 2.57
C LEU A 258 10.87 -15.85 2.52
N CYS A 259 11.47 -14.83 3.12
CA CYS A 259 12.94 -14.69 3.21
C CYS A 259 13.58 -15.86 3.96
N LYS A 260 12.97 -16.35 5.04
CA LYS A 260 13.45 -17.53 5.79
C LYS A 260 13.39 -18.82 4.96
N ILE A 261 12.32 -18.99 4.19
CA ILE A 261 12.18 -20.10 3.24
C ILE A 261 13.28 -20.01 2.17
N MET A 262 13.52 -18.82 1.60
CA MET A 262 14.58 -18.60 0.60
C MET A 262 15.99 -18.85 1.13
N LEU A 263 16.24 -18.63 2.44
CA LEU A 263 17.48 -18.98 3.14
C LEU A 263 17.61 -20.49 3.41
N ASN A 264 16.62 -21.30 3.05
CA ASN A 264 16.58 -22.72 3.32
C ASN A 264 16.51 -23.06 4.82
N GLN A 265 15.76 -22.25 5.57
CA GLN A 265 15.53 -22.37 7.02
C GLN A 265 14.02 -22.48 7.31
N PRO A 266 13.30 -23.50 6.77
CA PRO A 266 11.86 -23.62 6.94
C PRO A 266 11.46 -23.87 8.41
N GLU A 267 12.35 -24.44 9.22
CA GLU A 267 12.12 -24.70 10.66
C GLU A 267 11.94 -23.38 11.45
N GLU A 268 12.65 -22.32 11.07
CA GLU A 268 12.51 -21.00 11.71
C GLU A 268 11.13 -20.38 11.49
N VAL A 269 10.41 -20.75 10.44
CA VAL A 269 9.05 -20.27 10.16
C VAL A 269 8.11 -20.61 11.32
N TYR A 270 8.16 -21.82 11.84
CA TYR A 270 7.32 -22.24 12.96
C TYR A 270 7.71 -21.52 14.25
N SER A 271 9.01 -21.42 14.54
CA SER A 271 9.53 -20.71 15.69
C SER A 271 9.13 -19.21 15.69
N ILE A 272 9.18 -18.55 14.54
CA ILE A 272 8.74 -17.15 14.39
C ILE A 272 7.25 -17.01 14.68
N LEU A 273 6.42 -17.94 14.18
CA LEU A 273 4.96 -17.90 14.34
C LEU A 273 4.50 -18.21 15.78
N GLU A 274 5.32 -18.85 16.60
CA GLU A 274 5.10 -19.01 18.03
C GLU A 274 5.40 -17.74 18.82
N GLY A 275 6.13 -16.79 18.23
CA GLY A 275 6.44 -15.49 18.81
C GLY A 275 5.19 -14.67 19.15
N LYS A 276 5.27 -13.85 20.22
CA LYS A 276 4.15 -13.09 20.79
C LYS A 276 3.40 -12.23 19.77
N ILE A 277 4.12 -11.58 18.85
CA ILE A 277 3.54 -10.68 17.82
C ILE A 277 2.98 -11.52 16.67
N ALA A 278 3.78 -12.41 16.11
CA ALA A 278 3.40 -13.20 14.95
C ALA A 278 2.24 -14.16 15.21
N SER A 279 2.07 -14.63 16.44
CA SER A 279 0.96 -15.52 16.84
C SER A 279 -0.42 -14.89 16.67
N LYS A 280 -0.54 -13.54 16.77
CA LYS A 280 -1.78 -12.81 16.50
C LYS A 280 -2.26 -13.02 15.04
N TYR A 281 -1.30 -13.10 14.12
CA TYR A 281 -1.55 -13.17 12.67
C TYR A 281 -1.45 -14.60 12.11
N ALA A 282 -1.05 -15.59 12.94
CA ALA A 282 -0.76 -16.96 12.52
C ALA A 282 -1.93 -17.71 11.84
N LYS A 283 -3.18 -17.26 12.09
CA LYS A 283 -4.42 -17.81 11.49
C LYS A 283 -4.84 -17.09 10.22
N HIS A 284 -4.12 -16.05 9.79
CA HIS A 284 -4.42 -15.36 8.56
C HIS A 284 -4.11 -16.24 7.35
N ARG A 285 -4.99 -16.22 6.36
CA ARG A 285 -4.88 -17.05 5.17
C ARG A 285 -3.56 -16.86 4.41
N GLU A 286 -3.06 -15.62 4.33
CA GLU A 286 -1.76 -15.32 3.72
C GLU A 286 -0.58 -15.96 4.46
N ILE A 287 -0.67 -16.13 5.77
CA ILE A 287 0.35 -16.77 6.60
C ILE A 287 0.24 -18.30 6.50
N GLU A 288 -0.96 -18.84 6.39
CA GLU A 288 -1.17 -20.28 6.13
C GLU A 288 -0.54 -20.73 4.82
N VAL A 289 -0.60 -19.88 3.79
CA VAL A 289 0.11 -20.11 2.53
C VAL A 289 1.62 -20.27 2.75
N MET A 290 2.23 -19.38 3.54
CA MET A 290 3.66 -19.45 3.82
C MET A 290 4.04 -20.69 4.64
N LYS A 291 3.16 -21.15 5.55
CA LYS A 291 3.34 -22.43 6.25
C LYS A 291 3.35 -23.62 5.29
N ALA A 292 2.38 -23.69 4.38
CA ALA A 292 2.31 -24.75 3.38
C ALA A 292 3.54 -24.76 2.45
N VAL A 293 4.02 -23.58 2.06
CA VAL A 293 5.25 -23.44 1.26
C VAL A 293 6.48 -23.88 2.07
N ALA A 294 6.57 -23.52 3.36
CA ALA A 294 7.67 -23.94 4.24
C ALA A 294 7.68 -25.46 4.44
N GLU A 295 6.51 -26.08 4.60
CA GLU A 295 6.37 -27.53 4.73
C GLU A 295 6.82 -28.26 3.46
N ALA A 296 6.38 -27.80 2.29
CA ALA A 296 6.82 -28.32 0.99
C ALA A 296 8.34 -28.20 0.81
N GLN A 297 8.93 -27.07 1.26
CA GLN A 297 10.37 -26.85 1.25
C GLN A 297 11.11 -27.81 2.20
N SER A 298 10.59 -28.03 3.42
CA SER A 298 11.16 -28.94 4.41
C SER A 298 11.21 -30.38 3.88
N HIS A 299 10.13 -30.81 3.25
CA HIS A 299 10.04 -32.15 2.62
C HIS A 299 10.79 -32.24 1.29
N ARG A 300 11.28 -31.14 0.74
CA ARG A 300 11.86 -31.03 -0.61
C ARG A 300 10.95 -31.66 -1.66
N SER A 301 9.64 -31.46 -1.51
CA SER A 301 8.60 -32.03 -2.35
C SER A 301 8.09 -30.97 -3.35
N LEU A 302 8.39 -31.17 -4.62
CA LEU A 302 7.87 -30.31 -5.68
C LEU A 302 6.35 -30.47 -5.82
N GLU A 303 5.83 -31.68 -5.62
CA GLU A 303 4.39 -31.98 -5.71
C GLU A 303 3.58 -31.22 -4.64
N ASP A 304 4.07 -31.19 -3.39
CA ASP A 304 3.41 -30.45 -2.32
C ASP A 304 3.48 -28.94 -2.55
N PHE A 305 4.59 -28.46 -3.12
CA PHE A 305 4.75 -27.06 -3.49
C PHE A 305 3.76 -26.66 -4.62
N GLU A 306 3.64 -27.45 -5.67
CA GLU A 306 2.67 -27.23 -6.75
C GLU A 306 1.23 -27.28 -6.24
N ARG A 307 0.92 -28.20 -5.32
CA ARG A 307 -0.38 -28.28 -4.67
C ARG A 307 -0.67 -27.02 -3.86
N ALA A 308 0.29 -26.51 -3.10
CA ALA A 308 0.16 -25.26 -2.36
C ALA A 308 -0.06 -24.06 -3.31
N LEU A 309 0.68 -23.98 -4.42
CA LEU A 309 0.49 -22.92 -5.44
C LEU A 309 -0.90 -22.97 -6.08
N GLN A 310 -1.44 -24.15 -6.34
CA GLN A 310 -2.79 -24.30 -6.92
C GLN A 310 -3.87 -23.97 -5.90
N GLN A 311 -3.73 -24.42 -4.67
CA GLN A 311 -4.72 -24.18 -3.61
C GLN A 311 -4.84 -22.71 -3.23
N TYR A 312 -3.73 -21.97 -3.23
CA TYR A 312 -3.65 -20.58 -2.79
C TYR A 312 -3.34 -19.61 -3.94
N LYS A 313 -3.77 -19.95 -5.15
CA LYS A 313 -3.47 -19.18 -6.37
C LYS A 313 -3.92 -17.72 -6.28
N SER A 314 -5.06 -17.43 -5.63
CA SER A 314 -5.59 -16.07 -5.48
C SER A 314 -4.67 -15.18 -4.67
N GLU A 315 -4.17 -15.69 -3.54
CA GLU A 315 -3.32 -14.97 -2.59
C GLU A 315 -1.91 -14.74 -3.16
N LEU A 316 -1.39 -15.73 -3.86
CA LEU A 316 -0.03 -15.71 -4.42
C LEU A 316 0.07 -14.90 -5.71
N SER A 317 -1.01 -14.85 -6.51
CA SER A 317 -1.01 -14.11 -7.78
C SER A 317 -1.19 -12.60 -7.60
N SER A 318 -1.78 -12.16 -6.49
CA SER A 318 -2.05 -10.74 -6.22
C SER A 318 -0.77 -9.94 -5.97
N ASP A 319 0.27 -10.59 -5.45
CA ASP A 319 1.50 -9.96 -4.99
C ASP A 319 2.68 -10.29 -5.94
N LEU A 320 3.15 -9.27 -6.67
CA LEU A 320 4.23 -9.42 -7.65
C LEU A 320 5.55 -9.84 -6.99
N ILE A 321 5.85 -9.36 -5.79
CA ILE A 321 7.09 -9.66 -5.06
C ILE A 321 7.09 -11.15 -4.69
N VAL A 322 6.02 -11.62 -4.07
CA VAL A 322 5.86 -13.02 -3.69
C VAL A 322 5.97 -13.92 -4.92
N ARG A 323 5.30 -13.56 -6.01
CA ARG A 323 5.33 -14.35 -7.25
C ARG A 323 6.74 -14.51 -7.83
N ASN A 324 7.52 -13.42 -7.84
CA ASN A 324 8.89 -13.46 -8.37
C ASN A 324 9.79 -14.36 -7.51
N HIS A 325 9.71 -14.24 -6.19
CA HIS A 325 10.52 -15.06 -5.28
C HIS A 325 10.05 -16.51 -5.24
N LEU A 326 8.75 -16.80 -5.35
CA LEU A 326 8.24 -18.17 -5.45
C LEU A 326 8.66 -18.85 -6.75
N SER A 327 8.75 -18.12 -7.87
CA SER A 327 9.31 -18.66 -9.10
C SER A 327 10.77 -19.08 -8.92
N ALA A 328 11.58 -18.23 -8.27
CA ALA A 328 12.96 -18.56 -7.94
C ALA A 328 13.07 -19.73 -6.95
N LEU A 329 12.13 -19.86 -6.01
CA LEU A 329 12.05 -20.97 -5.07
C LEU A 329 11.68 -22.27 -5.78
N TYR A 330 10.71 -22.23 -6.71
CA TYR A 330 10.36 -23.37 -7.57
C TYR A 330 11.57 -23.92 -8.32
N ASP A 331 12.32 -23.03 -8.95
CA ASP A 331 13.54 -23.38 -9.68
C ASP A 331 14.58 -24.07 -8.78
N LYS A 332 14.76 -23.56 -7.56
CA LYS A 332 15.67 -24.13 -6.55
C LYS A 332 15.18 -25.50 -6.03
N LEU A 333 13.88 -25.64 -5.78
CA LEU A 333 13.27 -26.91 -5.36
C LEU A 333 13.37 -27.96 -6.46
N LEU A 334 13.13 -27.59 -7.71
CA LEU A 334 13.28 -28.47 -8.85
C LEU A 334 14.72 -29.00 -8.95
N GLU A 335 15.72 -28.13 -8.83
CA GLU A 335 17.13 -28.48 -8.81
C GLU A 335 17.46 -29.45 -7.65
N GLN A 336 17.00 -29.16 -6.44
CA GLN A 336 17.21 -30.02 -5.28
C GLN A 336 16.54 -31.39 -5.42
N ASN A 337 15.34 -31.42 -6.03
CA ASN A 337 14.62 -32.66 -6.27
C ASN A 337 15.31 -33.52 -7.35
N ILE A 338 15.80 -32.91 -8.42
CA ILE A 338 16.61 -33.57 -9.44
C ILE A 338 17.86 -34.21 -8.79
N LEU A 339 18.58 -33.43 -7.96
CA LEU A 339 19.78 -33.92 -7.28
C LEU A 339 19.49 -35.15 -6.39
N ARG A 340 18.43 -35.08 -5.58
CA ARG A 340 18.00 -36.18 -4.74
C ARG A 340 17.68 -37.44 -5.53
N VAL A 341 17.06 -37.27 -6.70
CA VAL A 341 16.71 -38.41 -7.58
C VAL A 341 17.94 -39.02 -8.21
N ILE A 342 18.97 -38.23 -8.54
CA ILE A 342 20.18 -38.69 -9.21
C ILE A 342 21.15 -39.35 -8.23
N GLU A 343 21.19 -38.92 -6.96
CA GLU A 343 22.14 -39.34 -5.94
C GLU A 343 22.40 -40.87 -5.87
N PRO A 344 21.39 -41.78 -5.95
CA PRO A 344 21.58 -43.21 -5.86
C PRO A 344 22.06 -43.83 -7.20
N TYR A 345 22.16 -43.10 -8.32
CA TYR A 345 22.46 -43.65 -9.64
C TYR A 345 23.82 -43.20 -10.14
N SER A 346 24.64 -44.17 -10.60
CA SER A 346 25.90 -43.87 -11.30
C SER A 346 25.70 -43.41 -12.77
N ARG A 347 24.62 -43.81 -13.40
CA ARG A 347 24.16 -43.40 -14.73
C ARG A 347 22.64 -43.44 -14.76
N ILE A 348 22.01 -42.42 -15.30
CA ILE A 348 20.54 -42.32 -15.42
C ILE A 348 20.21 -41.54 -16.70
N GLU A 349 19.18 -41.97 -17.43
CA GLU A 349 18.68 -41.27 -18.60
C GLU A 349 17.83 -40.07 -18.21
N LEU A 350 17.95 -38.93 -18.94
CA LEU A 350 17.14 -37.74 -18.72
C LEU A 350 15.63 -37.99 -18.75
N ALA A 351 15.19 -38.91 -19.62
CA ALA A 351 13.79 -39.33 -19.70
C ALA A 351 13.32 -40.02 -18.41
N GLN A 352 14.22 -40.78 -17.76
CA GLN A 352 13.90 -41.41 -16.46
C GLN A 352 13.86 -40.39 -15.32
N ILE A 353 14.79 -39.41 -15.29
CA ILE A 353 14.76 -38.31 -14.32
C ILE A 353 13.46 -37.55 -14.47
N ALA A 354 13.07 -37.18 -15.70
CA ALA A 354 11.83 -36.46 -15.96
C ALA A 354 10.58 -37.21 -15.48
N LYS A 355 10.55 -38.53 -15.63
CA LYS A 355 9.47 -39.38 -15.07
C LYS A 355 9.44 -39.39 -13.54
N LEU A 356 10.61 -39.51 -12.89
CA LEU A 356 10.73 -39.58 -11.43
C LEU A 356 10.40 -38.23 -10.78
N VAL A 357 10.79 -37.10 -11.42
CA VAL A 357 10.50 -35.75 -10.96
C VAL A 357 9.10 -35.29 -11.41
N ARG A 358 8.44 -36.05 -12.32
CA ARG A 358 7.13 -35.70 -12.92
C ARG A 358 7.11 -34.36 -13.65
N GLN A 359 8.23 -34.06 -14.32
CA GLN A 359 8.37 -32.83 -15.10
C GLN A 359 8.68 -33.10 -16.57
N PRO A 360 8.40 -32.15 -17.49
CA PRO A 360 8.77 -32.30 -18.89
C PRO A 360 10.29 -32.46 -19.06
N VAL A 361 10.72 -33.35 -19.97
CA VAL A 361 12.13 -33.61 -20.22
C VAL A 361 12.90 -32.31 -20.51
N ARG A 362 12.27 -31.39 -21.25
CA ARG A 362 12.86 -30.10 -21.63
C ARG A 362 13.22 -29.22 -20.45
N GLU A 363 12.41 -29.19 -19.41
CA GLU A 363 12.69 -28.41 -18.18
C GLU A 363 13.84 -29.01 -17.37
N VAL A 364 13.86 -30.34 -17.28
CA VAL A 364 14.95 -31.08 -16.64
C VAL A 364 16.26 -30.86 -17.38
N GLU A 365 16.24 -30.93 -18.72
CA GLU A 365 17.41 -30.71 -19.57
C GLU A 365 17.97 -29.28 -19.41
N GLN A 366 17.12 -28.27 -19.42
CA GLN A 366 17.55 -26.87 -19.24
C GLN A 366 18.27 -26.66 -17.90
N LYS A 367 17.76 -27.26 -16.82
CA LYS A 367 18.38 -27.13 -15.49
C LYS A 367 19.67 -27.94 -15.36
N TYR A 368 19.78 -29.07 -16.06
CA TYR A 368 20.97 -29.91 -16.03
C TYR A 368 22.13 -29.30 -16.81
N VAL A 369 21.88 -28.79 -18.03
CA VAL A 369 22.88 -28.15 -18.89
C VAL A 369 23.46 -26.87 -18.27
N LEU A 370 22.66 -26.10 -17.55
CA LEU A 370 23.15 -24.90 -16.84
C LEU A 370 24.16 -25.23 -15.72
N ARG A 371 24.19 -26.45 -15.23
CA ARG A 371 25.09 -26.89 -14.14
C ARG A 371 26.42 -27.42 -14.66
N ASP A 372 26.41 -28.14 -15.77
CA ASP A 372 27.68 -28.63 -16.39
C ASP A 372 28.58 -27.51 -16.91
N CYS A 373 28.04 -26.25 -16.96
CA CYS A 373 28.78 -25.04 -17.25
C CYS A 373 29.38 -24.35 -16.01
N LEU A 374 29.07 -24.84 -14.80
CA LEU A 374 29.63 -24.30 -13.55
C LEU A 374 30.64 -25.31 -12.98
N PRO A 375 31.88 -24.90 -12.67
CA PRO A 375 32.85 -25.79 -12.03
C PRO A 375 32.34 -26.22 -10.67
N LEU A 376 32.39 -27.52 -10.39
CA LEU A 376 32.12 -28.07 -9.07
C LEU A 376 33.06 -27.38 -8.04
N PRO A 377 32.57 -26.93 -6.89
CA PRO A 377 33.45 -26.55 -5.81
C PRO A 377 34.14 -27.82 -5.30
N ASP A 378 35.47 -27.75 -5.17
CA ASP A 378 36.33 -28.77 -4.57
C ASP A 378 35.94 -29.12 -3.14
#